data_f3a0ce61b1a4379cfe5d64abe050e85f
#
_entry.id   f3a0ce61b1a4379cfe5d64abe050e85f
#
_cell.length_a   1.000
_cell.length_b   1.000
_cell.length_c   1.000
_cell.angle_alpha   90.00
_cell.angle_beta   90.00
_cell.angle_gamma   90.00
#
_symmetry.space_group_name_H-M   'P 1'
#
loop_
_entity.id
_entity.type
_entity.pdbx_description
1 polymer ?
#
loop_
_entity_poly.entity_id
_entity_poly.type
_entity_poly.pdbx_seq_one_letter_code
_entity_poly.pdbx_strand_id
1 'polypeptide(L)'
;MIASWGKRLIDWLNTYTFPEEMRFDHPAYAAEISARYLDLTAAHGTTTMASFCTIHPTSVEALFTEAAKRGQRIVAGKTCMDRNAPEGLRDTAQTSYDESKALLEKWHGVGRLSYAITPRFSPTSTPEQLEALGVLWAENPDCLMQTHLSEQVDEIAWVKDLFPNARDYLDTYEAFGLLGERGVYGHAIHLEPREIDRLKDVDAALVHCPTSNTFIGSGLFDMAGLKARGVSTGLATDTGGGSSFSMLRTMAAAYEVAQLNGSVLHAGQLLWLATAGSAKSLHLSDKIGTLEVGMEADIAILDLASTAAIAQRYNNATHHWDRIFPTLMMGDDRAIAEVWIGGAKQILS
;
A
#
# COMPACT_ATOMS: atom_id res chain seq x y z
N MET A 1 14.03 7.79 -2.16
CA MET A 1 12.95 8.31 -1.25
C MET A 1 12.91 7.58 0.08
N ILE A 2 13.04 6.25 0.10
CA ILE A 2 13.02 5.47 1.34
C ILE A 2 14.00 6.03 2.38
N ALA A 3 13.56 6.11 3.63
CA ALA A 3 14.32 6.62 4.76
C ALA A 3 14.86 8.05 4.59
N SER A 4 14.16 8.90 3.85
CA SER A 4 14.51 10.32 3.67
C SER A 4 14.27 11.10 4.95
N TRP A 5 15.31 11.79 5.44
CA TRP A 5 15.38 12.31 6.79
C TRP A 5 14.63 13.62 7.04
N GLY A 6 13.98 13.69 8.21
CA GLY A 6 13.66 14.94 8.90
C GLY A 6 12.51 15.78 8.33
N LYS A 7 11.52 15.15 7.65
CA LYS A 7 10.44 15.89 7.00
C LYS A 7 9.06 15.34 7.40
N ARG A 8 8.07 16.25 7.53
CA ARG A 8 6.65 15.91 7.53
C ARG A 8 6.17 15.72 6.09
N LEU A 9 4.96 15.21 5.90
CA LEU A 9 4.40 14.81 4.61
C LEU A 9 4.63 15.85 3.49
N ILE A 10 4.16 17.08 3.64
CA ILE A 10 4.23 18.10 2.59
C ILE A 10 5.69 18.50 2.27
N ASP A 11 6.53 18.66 3.29
CA ASP A 11 7.95 18.94 3.10
C ASP A 11 8.69 17.77 2.46
N TRP A 12 8.33 16.54 2.85
CA TRP A 12 8.88 15.32 2.29
C TRP A 12 8.52 15.16 0.82
N LEU A 13 7.25 15.40 0.45
CA LEU A 13 6.78 15.39 -0.93
C LEU A 13 7.61 16.35 -1.80
N ASN A 14 7.73 17.61 -1.38
CA ASN A 14 8.43 18.65 -2.14
C ASN A 14 9.95 18.44 -2.20
N THR A 15 10.55 17.90 -1.13
CA THR A 15 12.01 17.80 -1.02
C THR A 15 12.56 16.55 -1.70
N TYR A 16 11.86 15.42 -1.61
CA TYR A 16 12.37 14.12 -2.03
C TYR A 16 11.50 13.43 -3.09
N THR A 17 10.18 13.41 -2.87
CA THR A 17 9.28 12.58 -3.66
C THR A 17 9.07 13.14 -5.05
N PHE A 18 8.63 14.37 -5.17
CA PHE A 18 8.35 14.99 -6.47
C PHE A 18 9.58 15.08 -7.36
N PRO A 19 10.79 15.49 -6.87
CA PRO A 19 12.00 15.44 -7.68
C PRO A 19 12.35 14.04 -8.17
N GLU A 20 12.11 13.00 -7.40
CA GLU A 20 12.36 11.62 -7.79
C GLU A 20 11.32 11.11 -8.79
N GLU A 21 10.04 11.39 -8.56
CA GLU A 21 8.95 10.97 -9.43
C GLU A 21 9.05 11.57 -10.83
N MET A 22 9.53 12.81 -10.97
CA MET A 22 9.77 13.45 -12.29
C MET A 22 10.74 12.67 -13.18
N ARG A 23 11.62 11.84 -12.62
CA ARG A 23 12.58 11.05 -13.39
C ARG A 23 11.95 9.86 -14.13
N PHE A 24 10.71 9.50 -13.79
CA PHE A 24 10.01 8.36 -14.38
C PHE A 24 9.35 8.66 -15.73
N ASP A 25 9.49 9.87 -16.26
CA ASP A 25 9.21 10.19 -17.64
C ASP A 25 10.21 9.49 -18.58
N HIS A 26 11.43 9.14 -18.10
CA HIS A 26 12.44 8.41 -18.81
C HIS A 26 12.22 6.89 -18.78
N PRO A 27 11.90 6.23 -19.91
CA PRO A 27 11.58 4.79 -19.92
C PRO A 27 12.71 3.89 -19.39
N ALA A 28 13.97 4.22 -19.67
CA ALA A 28 15.10 3.44 -19.18
C ALA A 28 15.23 3.50 -17.65
N TYR A 29 15.01 4.68 -17.05
CA TYR A 29 15.01 4.86 -15.61
C TYR A 29 13.85 4.12 -14.97
N ALA A 30 12.65 4.28 -15.51
CA ALA A 30 11.46 3.58 -15.02
C ALA A 30 11.66 2.05 -15.06
N ALA A 31 12.24 1.50 -16.13
CA ALA A 31 12.54 0.07 -16.24
C ALA A 31 13.56 -0.41 -15.20
N GLU A 32 14.67 0.34 -15.03
CA GLU A 32 15.70 0.01 -14.03
C GLU A 32 15.12 -0.02 -12.60
N ILE A 33 14.38 1.03 -12.23
CA ILE A 33 13.83 1.13 -10.88
C ILE A 33 12.73 0.09 -10.65
N SER A 34 11.89 -0.20 -11.65
CA SER A 34 10.88 -1.26 -11.56
C SER A 34 11.52 -2.63 -11.31
N ALA A 35 12.56 -2.98 -12.05
CA ALA A 35 13.28 -4.24 -11.85
C ALA A 35 13.87 -4.31 -10.41
N ARG A 36 14.57 -3.26 -9.99
CA ARG A 36 15.15 -3.17 -8.64
C ARG A 36 14.10 -3.22 -7.53
N TYR A 37 12.95 -2.56 -7.73
CA TYR A 37 11.84 -2.60 -6.77
C TYR A 37 11.32 -4.03 -6.58
N LEU A 38 11.12 -4.78 -7.66
CA LEU A 38 10.65 -6.15 -7.61
C LEU A 38 11.70 -7.10 -7.00
N ASP A 39 13.00 -6.89 -7.25
CA ASP A 39 14.07 -7.64 -6.60
C ASP A 39 14.07 -7.40 -5.09
N LEU A 40 14.00 -6.15 -4.66
CA LEU A 40 13.99 -5.78 -3.24
C LEU A 40 12.76 -6.30 -2.51
N THR A 41 11.57 -6.22 -3.11
CA THR A 41 10.35 -6.75 -2.50
C THR A 41 10.41 -8.27 -2.34
N ALA A 42 10.90 -8.99 -3.36
CA ALA A 42 11.10 -10.43 -3.29
C ALA A 42 12.15 -10.80 -2.22
N ALA A 43 13.28 -10.09 -2.16
CA ALA A 43 14.32 -10.33 -1.14
C ALA A 43 13.79 -10.15 0.30
N HIS A 44 12.74 -9.36 0.49
CA HIS A 44 12.07 -9.16 1.77
C HIS A 44 10.83 -10.04 1.97
N GLY A 45 10.59 -11.03 1.11
CA GLY A 45 9.51 -12.02 1.25
C GLY A 45 8.13 -11.56 0.75
N THR A 46 8.04 -10.41 0.08
CA THR A 46 6.78 -9.90 -0.46
C THR A 46 6.52 -10.47 -1.84
N THR A 47 5.42 -11.21 -2.00
CA THR A 47 5.05 -11.90 -3.24
C THR A 47 3.98 -11.15 -4.05
N THR A 48 3.17 -10.33 -3.39
CA THR A 48 2.13 -9.51 -4.03
C THR A 48 2.21 -8.08 -3.50
N MET A 49 2.13 -7.09 -4.38
CA MET A 49 2.14 -5.68 -4.01
C MET A 49 0.94 -4.93 -4.60
N ALA A 50 0.42 -3.96 -3.82
CA ALA A 50 -0.38 -2.86 -4.33
C ALA A 50 0.50 -1.60 -4.32
N SER A 51 0.71 -0.99 -5.48
CA SER A 51 1.73 0.05 -5.65
C SER A 51 1.16 1.29 -6.32
N PHE A 52 1.53 2.46 -5.80
CA PHE A 52 1.37 3.73 -6.49
C PHE A 52 2.53 3.90 -7.47
N CYS A 53 2.23 3.97 -8.78
CA CYS A 53 3.21 4.42 -9.76
C CYS A 53 3.28 5.95 -9.77
N THR A 54 4.12 6.53 -10.62
CA THR A 54 4.12 7.98 -10.79
C THR A 54 3.01 8.43 -11.74
N ILE A 55 2.91 9.72 -12.00
CA ILE A 55 1.97 10.29 -12.97
C ILE A 55 2.25 9.83 -14.42
N HIS A 56 3.49 9.46 -14.71
CA HIS A 56 3.91 9.09 -16.06
C HIS A 56 3.44 7.68 -16.45
N PRO A 57 2.71 7.51 -17.57
CA PRO A 57 2.36 6.18 -18.10
C PRO A 57 3.54 5.23 -18.19
N THR A 58 4.74 5.74 -18.49
CA THR A 58 6.00 4.97 -18.57
C THR A 58 6.31 4.22 -17.28
N SER A 59 5.95 4.76 -16.11
CA SER A 59 6.20 4.10 -14.83
C SER A 59 5.33 2.85 -14.66
N VAL A 60 4.06 2.90 -15.07
CA VAL A 60 3.13 1.76 -15.05
C VAL A 60 3.56 0.70 -16.08
N GLU A 61 3.87 1.14 -17.30
CA GLU A 61 4.35 0.29 -18.37
C GLU A 61 5.60 -0.50 -17.97
N ALA A 62 6.55 0.16 -17.34
CA ALA A 62 7.79 -0.45 -16.88
C ALA A 62 7.52 -1.48 -15.77
N LEU A 63 6.71 -1.11 -14.77
CA LEU A 63 6.40 -1.99 -13.64
C LEU A 63 5.65 -3.24 -14.10
N PHE A 64 4.58 -3.08 -14.89
CA PHE A 64 3.79 -4.21 -15.37
C PHE A 64 4.56 -5.10 -16.35
N THR A 65 5.38 -4.50 -17.24
CA THR A 65 6.23 -5.27 -18.14
C THR A 65 7.21 -6.15 -17.35
N GLU A 66 7.83 -5.61 -16.32
CA GLU A 66 8.80 -6.35 -15.51
C GLU A 66 8.12 -7.40 -14.63
N ALA A 67 6.97 -7.08 -14.04
CA ALA A 67 6.18 -8.02 -13.25
C ALA A 67 5.65 -9.19 -14.09
N ALA A 68 5.20 -8.93 -15.32
CA ALA A 68 4.75 -9.97 -16.26
C ALA A 68 5.85 -10.98 -16.58
N LYS A 69 7.10 -10.52 -16.81
CA LYS A 69 8.26 -11.40 -17.06
C LYS A 69 8.53 -12.36 -15.89
N ARG A 70 8.26 -11.91 -14.67
CA ARG A 70 8.52 -12.66 -13.43
C ARG A 70 7.31 -13.46 -12.95
N GLY A 71 6.17 -13.34 -13.62
CA GLY A 71 4.90 -13.94 -13.15
C GLY A 71 4.43 -13.35 -11.82
N GLN A 72 4.83 -12.13 -11.48
CA GLN A 72 4.54 -11.49 -10.21
C GLN A 72 3.12 -10.91 -10.19
N ARG A 73 2.44 -11.02 -9.03
CA ARG A 73 1.14 -10.41 -8.83
C ARG A 73 1.31 -8.96 -8.39
N ILE A 74 0.76 -8.05 -9.19
CA ILE A 74 0.82 -6.60 -8.94
C ILE A 74 -0.57 -6.01 -9.12
N VAL A 75 -0.95 -5.17 -8.18
CA VAL A 75 -2.01 -4.17 -8.32
C VAL A 75 -1.32 -2.82 -8.41
N ALA A 76 -1.51 -2.07 -9.49
CA ALA A 76 -0.89 -0.76 -9.64
C ALA A 76 -1.68 0.14 -10.57
N GLY A 77 -1.47 1.44 -10.45
CA GLY A 77 -2.08 2.43 -11.32
C GLY A 77 -1.23 3.68 -11.43
N LYS A 78 -1.45 4.41 -12.52
CA LYS A 78 -0.90 5.74 -12.71
C LYS A 78 -1.46 6.68 -11.64
N THR A 79 -0.60 7.28 -10.84
CA THR A 79 -1.01 8.33 -9.90
C THR A 79 -1.52 9.55 -10.65
N CYS A 80 -2.69 10.08 -10.26
CA CYS A 80 -3.31 11.22 -10.90
C CYS A 80 -3.22 12.45 -9.99
N MET A 81 -2.76 13.56 -10.54
CA MET A 81 -2.64 14.87 -9.90
C MET A 81 -2.82 15.98 -10.94
N ASP A 82 -3.73 16.94 -10.73
CA ASP A 82 -3.93 18.05 -11.66
C ASP A 82 -3.76 19.44 -11.00
N ARG A 83 -3.49 19.47 -9.69
CA ARG A 83 -3.18 20.71 -8.94
C ARG A 83 -2.16 20.45 -7.83
N ASN A 84 -1.62 21.50 -7.26
CA ASN A 84 -0.74 21.49 -6.06
C ASN A 84 0.47 20.53 -6.18
N ALA A 85 0.94 20.28 -7.39
CA ALA A 85 2.13 19.51 -7.71
C ALA A 85 3.00 20.30 -8.71
N PRO A 86 4.30 19.97 -8.85
CA PRO A 86 5.15 20.55 -9.90
C PRO A 86 4.55 20.34 -11.29
N GLU A 87 4.82 21.26 -12.22
CA GLU A 87 4.29 21.20 -13.59
C GLU A 87 4.55 19.84 -14.27
N GLY A 88 5.76 19.28 -14.11
CA GLY A 88 6.12 17.97 -14.67
C GLY A 88 5.42 16.77 -14.00
N LEU A 89 4.60 17.01 -12.97
CA LEU A 89 3.80 16.00 -12.27
C LEU A 89 2.31 16.36 -12.23
N ARG A 90 1.82 17.11 -13.23
CA ARG A 90 0.40 17.45 -13.31
C ARG A 90 -0.23 16.94 -14.59
N ASP A 91 -1.38 16.31 -14.40
CA ASP A 91 -2.34 15.96 -15.44
C ASP A 91 -3.32 17.09 -15.72
N THR A 92 -4.31 16.76 -16.53
CA THR A 92 -5.64 17.38 -16.54
C THR A 92 -6.67 16.29 -16.18
N ALA A 93 -7.89 16.66 -15.83
CA ALA A 93 -8.96 15.68 -15.60
C ALA A 93 -9.13 14.74 -16.81
N GLN A 94 -9.05 15.28 -18.04
CA GLN A 94 -9.17 14.49 -19.27
C GLN A 94 -7.98 13.52 -19.45
N THR A 95 -6.74 13.99 -19.31
CA THR A 95 -5.57 13.11 -19.48
C THR A 95 -5.46 12.07 -18.37
N SER A 96 -5.89 12.39 -17.15
CA SER A 96 -6.00 11.42 -16.06
C SER A 96 -6.93 10.26 -16.43
N TYR A 97 -8.09 10.56 -17.02
CA TYR A 97 -9.04 9.56 -17.48
C TYR A 97 -8.49 8.77 -18.67
N ASP A 98 -8.07 9.45 -19.75
CA ASP A 98 -7.68 8.81 -21.01
C ASP A 98 -6.46 7.88 -20.84
N GLU A 99 -5.41 8.36 -20.15
CA GLU A 99 -4.20 7.57 -19.92
C GLU A 99 -4.44 6.41 -18.95
N SER A 100 -5.23 6.62 -17.89
CA SER A 100 -5.62 5.55 -16.96
C SER A 100 -6.45 4.49 -17.66
N LYS A 101 -7.40 4.88 -18.52
CA LYS A 101 -8.21 3.95 -19.32
C LYS A 101 -7.36 3.13 -20.28
N ALA A 102 -6.45 3.77 -21.01
CA ALA A 102 -5.57 3.08 -21.94
C ALA A 102 -4.66 2.06 -21.25
N LEU A 103 -4.11 2.41 -20.07
CA LEU A 103 -3.29 1.49 -19.27
C LEU A 103 -4.12 0.36 -18.68
N LEU A 104 -5.34 0.64 -18.23
CA LEU A 104 -6.28 -0.35 -17.75
C LEU A 104 -6.65 -1.35 -18.84
N GLU A 105 -7.07 -0.88 -20.02
CA GLU A 105 -7.41 -1.73 -21.17
C GLU A 105 -6.24 -2.60 -21.61
N LYS A 106 -5.03 -2.12 -21.48
CA LYS A 106 -3.81 -2.86 -21.86
C LYS A 106 -3.39 -3.91 -20.84
N TRP A 107 -3.51 -3.62 -19.54
CA TRP A 107 -2.85 -4.41 -18.51
C TRP A 107 -3.77 -5.11 -17.51
N HIS A 108 -4.99 -4.61 -17.29
CA HIS A 108 -5.89 -5.22 -16.31
C HIS A 108 -6.29 -6.63 -16.74
N GLY A 109 -6.09 -7.61 -15.85
CA GLY A 109 -6.38 -9.02 -16.12
C GLY A 109 -5.34 -9.74 -16.99
N VAL A 110 -4.24 -9.09 -17.37
CA VAL A 110 -3.15 -9.75 -18.09
C VAL A 110 -2.31 -10.59 -17.12
N GLY A 111 -2.42 -11.90 -17.20
CA GLY A 111 -1.74 -12.81 -16.27
C GLY A 111 -2.15 -12.54 -14.82
N ARG A 112 -1.21 -12.07 -14.00
CA ARG A 112 -1.43 -11.77 -12.58
C ARG A 112 -1.44 -10.27 -12.28
N LEU A 113 -1.64 -9.42 -13.30
CA LEU A 113 -1.63 -7.97 -13.20
C LEU A 113 -3.04 -7.41 -13.05
N SER A 114 -3.20 -6.41 -12.21
CA SER A 114 -4.45 -5.69 -12.01
C SER A 114 -4.20 -4.19 -11.98
N TYR A 115 -4.95 -3.44 -12.79
CA TYR A 115 -4.90 -1.98 -12.73
C TYR A 115 -5.72 -1.47 -11.54
N ALA A 116 -5.26 -0.40 -10.89
CA ALA A 116 -6.01 0.33 -9.88
C ALA A 116 -6.14 1.79 -10.28
N ILE A 117 -7.34 2.36 -10.17
CA ILE A 117 -7.58 3.78 -10.37
C ILE A 117 -6.99 4.52 -9.16
N THR A 118 -6.10 5.49 -9.41
CA THR A 118 -5.20 5.98 -8.38
C THR A 118 -5.17 7.52 -8.31
N PRO A 119 -6.24 8.20 -7.83
CA PRO A 119 -6.09 9.58 -7.35
C PRO A 119 -5.08 9.57 -6.20
N ARG A 120 -4.06 10.45 -6.25
CA ARG A 120 -3.03 10.43 -5.19
C ARG A 120 -3.66 10.72 -3.83
N PHE A 121 -4.24 11.90 -3.69
CA PHE A 121 -5.02 12.34 -2.53
C PHE A 121 -5.74 13.66 -2.87
N SER A 122 -6.79 13.99 -2.14
CA SER A 122 -7.66 15.14 -2.45
C SER A 122 -6.93 16.47 -2.62
N PRO A 123 -5.85 16.81 -1.87
CA PRO A 123 -5.11 18.05 -2.09
C PRO A 123 -4.53 18.23 -3.48
N THR A 124 -4.19 17.15 -4.18
CA THR A 124 -3.60 17.23 -5.53
C THR A 124 -4.60 16.95 -6.65
N SER A 125 -5.89 16.80 -6.34
CA SER A 125 -6.95 16.57 -7.32
C SER A 125 -8.01 17.65 -7.26
N THR A 126 -8.39 18.20 -8.42
CA THR A 126 -9.57 19.07 -8.53
C THR A 126 -10.85 18.24 -8.48
N PRO A 127 -12.02 18.86 -8.20
CA PRO A 127 -13.31 18.18 -8.32
C PRO A 127 -13.50 17.51 -9.69
N GLU A 128 -13.07 18.17 -10.77
CA GLU A 128 -13.16 17.67 -12.13
C GLU A 128 -12.32 16.40 -12.36
N GLN A 129 -11.12 16.33 -11.76
CA GLN A 129 -10.29 15.12 -11.84
C GLN A 129 -10.90 13.98 -11.02
N LEU A 130 -11.40 14.27 -9.82
CA LEU A 130 -12.06 13.25 -8.98
C LEU A 130 -13.31 12.70 -9.67
N GLU A 131 -14.13 13.56 -10.30
CA GLU A 131 -15.30 13.15 -11.06
C GLU A 131 -14.91 12.26 -12.24
N ALA A 132 -13.91 12.64 -13.03
CA ALA A 132 -13.43 11.85 -14.17
C ALA A 132 -12.94 10.46 -13.75
N LEU A 133 -12.20 10.37 -12.63
CA LEU A 133 -11.72 9.10 -12.09
C LEU A 133 -12.85 8.27 -11.48
N GLY A 134 -13.86 8.89 -10.85
CA GLY A 134 -15.06 8.22 -10.38
C GLY A 134 -15.88 7.61 -11.51
N VAL A 135 -16.03 8.33 -12.64
CA VAL A 135 -16.66 7.81 -13.86
C VAL A 135 -15.88 6.60 -14.38
N LEU A 136 -14.55 6.71 -14.48
CA LEU A 136 -13.71 5.61 -14.95
C LEU A 136 -13.83 4.37 -14.04
N TRP A 137 -13.91 4.56 -12.73
CA TRP A 137 -14.09 3.46 -11.79
C TRP A 137 -15.48 2.81 -11.93
N ALA A 138 -16.52 3.60 -12.10
CA ALA A 138 -17.88 3.09 -12.34
C ALA A 138 -17.99 2.29 -13.65
N GLU A 139 -17.24 2.66 -14.69
CA GLU A 139 -17.13 1.91 -15.96
C GLU A 139 -16.37 0.58 -15.80
N ASN A 140 -15.54 0.42 -14.77
CA ASN A 140 -14.65 -0.72 -14.53
C ASN A 140 -14.78 -1.23 -13.08
N PRO A 141 -15.94 -1.81 -12.71
CA PRO A 141 -16.26 -2.15 -11.31
C PRO A 141 -15.43 -3.31 -10.72
N ASP A 142 -14.68 -4.03 -11.52
CA ASP A 142 -13.73 -5.07 -11.10
C ASP A 142 -12.35 -4.53 -10.74
N CYS A 143 -12.05 -3.26 -11.12
CA CYS A 143 -10.82 -2.58 -10.70
C CYS A 143 -10.86 -2.17 -9.23
N LEU A 144 -9.70 -2.14 -8.59
CA LEU A 144 -9.53 -1.43 -7.34
C LEU A 144 -9.39 0.08 -7.59
N MET A 145 -9.80 0.86 -6.60
CA MET A 145 -9.43 2.26 -6.45
C MET A 145 -8.54 2.38 -5.22
N GLN A 146 -7.41 3.08 -5.32
CA GLN A 146 -6.50 3.32 -4.20
C GLN A 146 -6.15 4.78 -4.05
N THR A 147 -6.07 5.25 -2.80
CA THR A 147 -5.76 6.65 -2.48
C THR A 147 -5.24 6.78 -1.05
N HIS A 148 -4.77 7.98 -0.67
CA HIS A 148 -4.40 8.34 0.70
C HIS A 148 -5.59 9.05 1.38
N LEU A 149 -5.76 8.82 2.68
CA LEU A 149 -6.88 9.39 3.46
C LEU A 149 -6.43 9.74 4.86
N SER A 150 -6.69 10.98 5.29
CA SER A 150 -6.59 11.46 6.69
C SER A 150 -5.29 11.04 7.38
N GLU A 151 -4.15 11.28 6.71
CA GLU A 151 -2.84 10.87 7.20
C GLU A 151 -2.29 11.84 8.23
N GLN A 152 -2.33 13.16 7.97
CA GLN A 152 -1.79 14.18 8.87
C GLN A 152 -2.80 15.31 9.14
N VAL A 153 -2.73 15.89 10.33
CA VAL A 153 -3.64 16.98 10.74
C VAL A 153 -3.54 18.20 9.83
N ASP A 154 -2.31 18.57 9.42
CA ASP A 154 -2.10 19.71 8.51
C ASP A 154 -2.66 19.42 7.10
N GLU A 155 -2.59 18.18 6.64
CA GLU A 155 -3.21 17.71 5.40
C GLU A 155 -4.74 17.82 5.47
N ILE A 156 -5.36 17.37 6.56
CA ILE A 156 -6.82 17.45 6.76
C ILE A 156 -7.29 18.89 6.77
N ALA A 157 -6.56 19.79 7.42
CA ALA A 157 -6.86 21.22 7.41
C ALA A 157 -6.80 21.78 5.98
N TRP A 158 -5.79 21.39 5.21
CA TRP A 158 -5.65 21.79 3.80
C TRP A 158 -6.79 21.24 2.93
N VAL A 159 -7.22 20.00 3.13
CA VAL A 159 -8.40 19.44 2.44
C VAL A 159 -9.65 20.24 2.74
N LYS A 160 -9.87 20.62 4.00
CA LYS A 160 -11.02 21.44 4.39
C LYS A 160 -11.03 22.82 3.72
N ASP A 161 -9.86 23.43 3.54
CA ASP A 161 -9.75 24.72 2.81
C ASP A 161 -10.03 24.55 1.31
N LEU A 162 -9.60 23.43 0.71
CA LEU A 162 -9.78 23.14 -0.71
C LEU A 162 -11.20 22.66 -1.07
N PHE A 163 -11.88 22.02 -0.13
CA PHE A 163 -13.23 21.47 -0.29
C PHE A 163 -14.16 21.95 0.85
N PRO A 164 -14.48 23.26 0.90
CA PRO A 164 -15.20 23.85 2.04
C PRO A 164 -16.63 23.33 2.22
N ASN A 165 -17.20 22.69 1.21
CA ASN A 165 -18.55 22.12 1.24
C ASN A 165 -18.56 20.61 1.60
N ALA A 166 -17.39 19.94 1.68
CA ALA A 166 -17.30 18.56 2.09
C ALA A 166 -17.55 18.41 3.60
N ARG A 167 -18.26 17.36 3.98
CA ARG A 167 -18.58 17.04 5.39
C ARG A 167 -17.33 16.70 6.19
N ASP A 168 -16.40 15.99 5.57
CA ASP A 168 -15.11 15.54 6.09
C ASP A 168 -14.17 15.18 4.92
N TYR A 169 -13.00 14.60 5.20
CA TYR A 169 -12.04 14.25 4.15
C TYR A 169 -12.59 13.15 3.23
N LEU A 170 -13.17 12.08 3.78
CA LEU A 170 -13.73 10.98 2.98
C LEU A 170 -14.83 11.46 2.02
N ASP A 171 -15.59 12.49 2.41
CA ASP A 171 -16.64 13.06 1.58
C ASP A 171 -16.09 13.63 0.26
N THR A 172 -14.84 14.05 0.21
CA THR A 172 -14.18 14.49 -1.03
C THR A 172 -13.99 13.37 -2.05
N TYR A 173 -14.05 12.11 -1.62
CA TYR A 173 -14.07 10.93 -2.49
C TYR A 173 -15.49 10.43 -2.72
N GLU A 174 -16.29 10.36 -1.66
CA GLU A 174 -17.69 9.88 -1.72
C GLU A 174 -18.53 10.70 -2.70
N ALA A 175 -18.39 12.02 -2.69
CA ALA A 175 -19.14 12.93 -3.55
C ALA A 175 -18.89 12.71 -5.06
N PHE A 176 -17.74 12.13 -5.42
CA PHE A 176 -17.35 11.86 -6.81
C PHE A 176 -17.36 10.36 -7.18
N GLY A 177 -18.04 9.53 -6.36
CA GLY A 177 -18.15 8.09 -6.65
C GLY A 177 -16.87 7.29 -6.43
N LEU A 178 -15.92 7.81 -5.65
CA LEU A 178 -14.66 7.16 -5.30
C LEU A 178 -14.71 6.53 -3.89
N LEU A 179 -15.90 6.11 -3.43
CA LEU A 179 -16.11 5.33 -2.21
C LEU A 179 -16.92 4.08 -2.52
N GLY A 180 -16.38 2.90 -2.24
CA GLY A 180 -17.05 1.61 -2.49
C GLY A 180 -16.23 0.43 -1.99
N GLU A 181 -16.79 -0.78 -2.15
CA GLU A 181 -16.23 -2.05 -1.67
C GLU A 181 -14.78 -2.29 -2.13
N ARG A 182 -14.46 -1.91 -3.37
CA ARG A 182 -13.11 -2.07 -3.95
C ARG A 182 -12.22 -0.83 -3.76
N GLY A 183 -12.57 0.05 -2.81
CA GLY A 183 -11.76 1.19 -2.39
C GLY A 183 -10.73 0.79 -1.34
N VAL A 184 -9.48 1.19 -1.55
CA VAL A 184 -8.34 0.94 -0.65
C VAL A 184 -7.76 2.29 -0.22
N TYR A 185 -7.86 2.61 1.07
CA TYR A 185 -7.50 3.92 1.61
C TYR A 185 -6.29 3.79 2.53
N GLY A 186 -5.18 4.40 2.13
CA GLY A 186 -3.94 4.41 2.89
C GLY A 186 -3.98 5.32 4.11
N HIS A 187 -3.26 4.95 5.15
CA HIS A 187 -3.05 5.63 6.43
C HIS A 187 -4.28 5.72 7.33
N ALA A 188 -5.28 6.52 7.00
CA ALA A 188 -6.55 6.63 7.71
C ALA A 188 -6.39 6.76 9.25
N ILE A 189 -5.48 7.67 9.68
CA ILE A 189 -5.10 7.82 11.09
C ILE A 189 -6.10 8.69 11.85
N HIS A 190 -6.53 9.78 11.24
CA HIS A 190 -7.33 10.82 11.88
C HIS A 190 -8.78 10.83 11.35
N LEU A 191 -9.42 9.65 11.38
CA LEU A 191 -10.79 9.50 10.88
C LEU A 191 -11.84 10.06 11.85
N GLU A 192 -12.83 10.75 11.29
CA GLU A 192 -14.05 11.13 11.99
C GLU A 192 -15.01 9.93 12.12
N PRO A 193 -15.91 9.92 13.13
CA PRO A 193 -16.86 8.81 13.32
C PRO A 193 -17.70 8.48 12.08
N ARG A 194 -18.14 9.51 11.31
CA ARG A 194 -18.91 9.32 10.07
C ARG A 194 -18.07 8.59 9.00
N GLU A 195 -16.81 8.97 8.85
CA GLU A 195 -15.92 8.34 7.88
C GLU A 195 -15.77 6.85 8.15
N ILE A 196 -15.58 6.47 9.43
CA ILE A 196 -15.47 5.07 9.84
C ILE A 196 -16.77 4.30 9.53
N ASP A 197 -17.93 4.89 9.84
CA ASP A 197 -19.22 4.25 9.55
C ASP A 197 -19.42 4.07 8.04
N ARG A 198 -19.09 5.08 7.23
CA ARG A 198 -19.21 4.99 5.78
C ARG A 198 -18.27 3.96 5.16
N LEU A 199 -17.00 3.92 5.60
CA LEU A 199 -16.02 2.93 5.14
C LEU A 199 -16.49 1.50 5.45
N LYS A 200 -17.04 1.29 6.65
CA LYS A 200 -17.65 0.02 7.04
C LYS A 200 -18.88 -0.34 6.19
N ASP A 201 -19.79 0.61 6.01
CA ASP A 201 -21.06 0.38 5.29
C ASP A 201 -20.86 -0.09 3.86
N VAL A 202 -19.77 0.34 3.21
CA VAL A 202 -19.42 -0.06 1.84
C VAL A 202 -18.37 -1.17 1.78
N ASP A 203 -17.96 -1.73 2.93
CA ASP A 203 -16.88 -2.75 3.08
C ASP A 203 -15.56 -2.32 2.41
N ALA A 204 -15.24 -1.04 2.44
CA ALA A 204 -13.96 -0.52 1.97
C ALA A 204 -12.80 -0.95 2.87
N ALA A 205 -11.60 -1.04 2.31
CA ALA A 205 -10.42 -1.46 3.04
C ALA A 205 -9.54 -0.27 3.46
N LEU A 206 -9.09 -0.28 4.71
CA LEU A 206 -8.04 0.60 5.22
C LEU A 206 -6.70 -0.10 5.20
N VAL A 207 -5.62 0.65 4.99
CA VAL A 207 -4.27 0.11 4.99
C VAL A 207 -3.40 0.81 6.02
N HIS A 208 -3.00 0.04 7.05
CA HIS A 208 -2.09 0.53 8.08
C HIS A 208 -0.65 0.51 7.59
N CYS A 209 0.01 1.67 7.59
CA CYS A 209 1.39 1.88 7.15
C CYS A 209 2.30 2.28 8.34
N PRO A 210 2.51 1.42 9.35
CA PRO A 210 3.10 1.83 10.64
C PRO A 210 4.50 2.39 10.52
N THR A 211 5.34 1.84 9.63
CA THR A 211 6.72 2.30 9.44
C THR A 211 6.79 3.69 8.84
N SER A 212 5.89 4.04 7.92
CA SER A 212 5.78 5.36 7.35
C SER A 212 5.14 6.34 8.33
N ASN A 213 3.97 5.98 8.89
CA ASN A 213 3.23 6.85 9.81
C ASN A 213 4.07 7.35 10.99
N THR A 214 4.90 6.47 11.56
CA THR A 214 5.80 6.84 12.65
C THR A 214 7.04 7.60 12.15
N PHE A 215 7.56 7.25 10.97
CA PHE A 215 8.78 7.85 10.43
C PHE A 215 8.59 9.32 10.04
N ILE A 216 7.48 9.67 9.40
CA ILE A 216 7.16 11.06 9.02
C ILE A 216 6.25 11.77 10.03
N GLY A 217 5.94 11.12 11.17
CA GLY A 217 5.22 11.73 12.28
C GLY A 217 3.74 11.98 12.03
N SER A 218 3.08 11.12 11.24
CA SER A 218 1.65 11.22 10.91
C SER A 218 0.75 10.93 12.11
N GLY A 219 1.11 9.93 12.93
CA GLY A 219 0.34 9.55 14.13
C GLY A 219 0.28 8.04 14.34
N LEU A 220 -0.59 7.64 15.26
CA LEU A 220 -0.79 6.24 15.66
C LEU A 220 -2.15 5.72 15.14
N PHE A 221 -2.12 4.71 14.31
CA PHE A 221 -3.31 4.08 13.74
C PHE A 221 -4.10 3.30 14.79
N ASP A 222 -5.41 3.53 14.90
CA ASP A 222 -6.28 2.85 15.87
C ASP A 222 -6.79 1.49 15.36
N MET A 223 -5.89 0.51 15.28
CA MET A 223 -6.22 -0.85 14.84
C MET A 223 -7.34 -1.49 15.69
N ALA A 224 -7.31 -1.29 17.01
CA ALA A 224 -8.28 -1.92 17.91
C ALA A 224 -9.68 -1.34 17.76
N GLY A 225 -9.80 -0.01 17.71
CA GLY A 225 -11.07 0.68 17.53
C GLY A 225 -11.71 0.38 16.17
N LEU A 226 -10.93 0.41 15.10
CA LEU A 226 -11.41 0.07 13.75
C LEU A 226 -11.88 -1.38 13.65
N LYS A 227 -11.10 -2.32 14.20
CA LYS A 227 -11.48 -3.74 14.27
C LYS A 227 -12.77 -3.95 15.07
N ALA A 228 -12.91 -3.28 16.22
CA ALA A 228 -14.13 -3.37 17.03
C ALA A 228 -15.38 -2.86 16.31
N ARG A 229 -15.21 -1.91 15.38
CA ARG A 229 -16.28 -1.39 14.50
C ARG A 229 -16.49 -2.24 13.23
N GLY A 230 -15.66 -3.26 13.01
CA GLY A 230 -15.79 -4.18 11.87
C GLY A 230 -15.25 -3.64 10.53
N VAL A 231 -14.34 -2.67 10.57
CA VAL A 231 -13.69 -2.14 9.36
C VAL A 231 -12.59 -3.08 8.90
N SER A 232 -12.57 -3.40 7.60
CA SER A 232 -11.52 -4.21 6.97
C SER A 232 -10.19 -3.47 6.97
N THR A 233 -9.11 -4.15 7.40
CA THR A 233 -7.79 -3.53 7.49
C THR A 233 -6.71 -4.47 6.98
N GLY A 234 -5.84 -3.96 6.11
CA GLY A 234 -4.60 -4.59 5.66
C GLY A 234 -3.36 -3.91 6.26
N LEU A 235 -2.19 -4.42 5.90
CA LEU A 235 -0.89 -3.91 6.34
C LEU A 235 -0.01 -3.61 5.13
N ALA A 236 0.66 -2.45 5.09
CA ALA A 236 1.58 -2.09 4.03
C ALA A 236 2.88 -1.49 4.56
N THR A 237 3.94 -1.65 3.80
CA THR A 237 5.25 -1.06 4.09
C THR A 237 5.28 0.44 3.85
N ASP A 238 4.53 0.91 2.85
CA ASP A 238 4.66 2.28 2.33
C ASP A 238 6.13 2.69 2.20
N THR A 239 6.87 1.88 1.46
CA THR A 239 8.34 1.92 1.45
C THR A 239 8.90 3.25 0.93
N GLY A 240 8.12 3.99 0.13
CA GLY A 240 8.48 5.34 -0.35
C GLY A 240 8.55 6.36 0.78
N GLY A 241 7.53 6.44 1.62
CA GLY A 241 7.43 7.31 2.80
C GLY A 241 7.99 6.69 4.07
N GLY A 242 8.19 5.38 4.07
CA GLY A 242 8.68 4.62 5.22
C GLY A 242 10.19 4.38 5.22
N SER A 243 10.60 3.39 6.00
CA SER A 243 12.01 3.11 6.27
C SER A 243 12.42 1.67 5.96
N SER A 244 11.55 0.84 5.37
CA SER A 244 11.85 -0.57 5.13
C SER A 244 10.99 -1.18 4.02
N PHE A 245 11.56 -2.14 3.28
CA PHE A 245 10.84 -3.05 2.39
C PHE A 245 10.24 -4.26 3.15
N SER A 246 10.66 -4.49 4.39
CA SER A 246 10.35 -5.71 5.13
C SER A 246 8.98 -5.69 5.78
N MET A 247 8.10 -6.65 5.42
CA MET A 247 6.85 -6.88 6.14
C MET A 247 7.07 -7.37 7.58
N LEU A 248 8.22 -8.01 7.90
CA LEU A 248 8.59 -8.34 9.29
C LEU A 248 8.76 -7.04 10.10
N ARG A 249 9.51 -6.07 9.56
CA ARG A 249 9.67 -4.77 10.20
C ARG A 249 8.35 -4.00 10.31
N THR A 250 7.49 -4.11 9.30
CA THR A 250 6.16 -3.51 9.31
C THR A 250 5.26 -4.14 10.39
N MET A 251 5.29 -5.47 10.55
CA MET A 251 4.58 -6.16 11.63
C MET A 251 5.10 -5.76 13.01
N ALA A 252 6.42 -5.62 13.18
CA ALA A 252 7.01 -5.14 14.43
C ALA A 252 6.51 -3.72 14.77
N ALA A 253 6.56 -2.81 13.80
CA ALA A 253 6.05 -1.45 14.00
C ALA A 253 4.54 -1.41 14.29
N ALA A 254 3.73 -2.26 13.63
CA ALA A 254 2.29 -2.38 13.93
C ALA A 254 2.05 -2.86 15.37
N TYR A 255 2.84 -3.80 15.87
CA TYR A 255 2.80 -4.23 17.26
C TYR A 255 3.14 -3.10 18.21
N GLU A 256 4.24 -2.37 17.96
CA GLU A 256 4.69 -1.23 18.78
C GLU A 256 3.63 -0.12 18.83
N VAL A 257 3.03 0.24 17.67
CA VAL A 257 1.95 1.23 17.58
C VAL A 257 0.71 0.80 18.36
N ALA A 258 0.32 -0.48 18.27
CA ALA A 258 -0.79 -1.01 19.05
C ALA A 258 -0.54 -0.90 20.56
N GLN A 259 0.67 -1.22 21.04
CA GLN A 259 1.07 -1.06 22.44
C GLN A 259 0.98 0.41 22.90
N LEU A 260 1.44 1.35 22.08
CA LEU A 260 1.34 2.79 22.37
C LEU A 260 -0.12 3.26 22.45
N ASN A 261 -1.03 2.64 21.70
CA ASN A 261 -2.48 2.86 21.76
C ASN A 261 -3.20 2.03 22.84
N GLY A 262 -2.45 1.36 23.74
CA GLY A 262 -3.04 0.58 24.84
C GLY A 262 -3.70 -0.73 24.41
N SER A 263 -3.37 -1.27 23.25
CA SER A 263 -3.88 -2.54 22.74
C SER A 263 -2.74 -3.52 22.43
N VAL A 264 -3.07 -4.81 22.25
CA VAL A 264 -2.09 -5.87 21.99
C VAL A 264 -2.47 -6.61 20.72
N LEU A 265 -1.50 -6.79 19.82
CA LEU A 265 -1.64 -7.66 18.66
C LEU A 265 -0.93 -8.99 18.91
N HIS A 266 -1.67 -10.10 18.80
CA HIS A 266 -1.09 -11.43 18.85
C HIS A 266 -0.26 -11.73 17.59
N ALA A 267 0.80 -12.54 17.70
CA ALA A 267 1.64 -12.94 16.56
C ALA A 267 0.84 -13.45 15.34
N GLY A 268 -0.19 -14.27 15.59
CA GLY A 268 -1.09 -14.77 14.54
C GLY A 268 -1.92 -13.65 13.87
N GLN A 269 -2.27 -12.58 14.59
CA GLN A 269 -2.95 -11.43 13.99
C GLN A 269 -2.01 -10.61 13.10
N LEU A 270 -0.75 -10.45 13.49
CA LEU A 270 0.27 -9.78 12.68
C LEU A 270 0.50 -10.54 11.37
N LEU A 271 0.67 -11.86 11.43
CA LEU A 271 0.80 -12.70 10.24
C LEU A 271 -0.46 -12.64 9.36
N TRP A 272 -1.64 -12.70 9.95
CA TRP A 272 -2.90 -12.59 9.22
C TRP A 272 -3.00 -11.24 8.49
N LEU A 273 -2.68 -10.14 9.15
CA LEU A 273 -2.68 -8.80 8.55
C LEU A 273 -1.72 -8.71 7.34
N ALA A 274 -0.55 -9.33 7.44
CA ALA A 274 0.46 -9.32 6.39
C ALA A 274 0.19 -10.33 5.25
N THR A 275 -0.79 -11.23 5.39
CA THR A 275 -1.12 -12.29 4.43
C THR A 275 -2.60 -12.27 4.06
N ALA A 276 -3.43 -13.10 4.67
CA ALA A 276 -4.86 -13.24 4.35
C ALA A 276 -5.66 -11.94 4.54
N GLY A 277 -5.32 -11.12 5.53
CA GLY A 277 -5.95 -9.81 5.76
C GLY A 277 -5.67 -8.82 4.63
N SER A 278 -4.41 -8.72 4.20
CA SER A 278 -4.05 -7.89 3.04
C SER A 278 -4.62 -8.45 1.73
N ALA A 279 -4.64 -9.77 1.55
CA ALA A 279 -5.29 -10.40 0.40
C ALA A 279 -6.79 -10.07 0.35
N LYS A 280 -7.48 -10.08 1.51
CA LYS A 280 -8.88 -9.67 1.62
C LYS A 280 -9.06 -8.20 1.22
N SER A 281 -8.21 -7.31 1.71
CA SER A 281 -8.26 -5.86 1.37
C SER A 281 -8.06 -5.59 -0.12
N LEU A 282 -7.39 -6.50 -0.83
CA LEU A 282 -7.15 -6.41 -2.28
C LEU A 282 -8.13 -7.24 -3.12
N HIS A 283 -9.18 -7.84 -2.51
CA HIS A 283 -10.10 -8.76 -3.17
C HIS A 283 -9.41 -9.94 -3.88
N LEU A 284 -8.35 -10.47 -3.26
CA LEU A 284 -7.53 -11.57 -3.77
C LEU A 284 -7.57 -12.81 -2.87
N SER A 285 -8.54 -12.91 -1.95
CA SER A 285 -8.65 -14.02 -0.99
C SER A 285 -8.92 -15.37 -1.64
N ASP A 286 -9.41 -15.38 -2.88
CA ASP A 286 -9.63 -16.58 -3.70
C ASP A 286 -8.35 -17.02 -4.46
N LYS A 287 -7.28 -16.26 -4.38
CA LYS A 287 -6.01 -16.47 -5.09
C LYS A 287 -4.83 -16.70 -4.16
N ILE A 288 -4.69 -15.83 -3.15
CA ILE A 288 -3.49 -15.73 -2.30
C ILE A 288 -3.87 -15.52 -0.82
N GLY A 289 -2.88 -15.58 0.05
CA GLY A 289 -3.00 -15.25 1.47
C GLY A 289 -3.10 -16.45 2.40
N THR A 290 -3.36 -17.66 1.86
CA THR A 290 -3.39 -18.93 2.59
C THR A 290 -2.62 -20.03 1.85
N LEU A 291 -2.32 -21.13 2.54
CA LEU A 291 -1.64 -22.32 1.98
C LEU A 291 -2.64 -23.46 1.69
N GLU A 292 -3.81 -23.13 1.19
CA GLU A 292 -4.84 -24.11 0.85
C GLU A 292 -4.65 -24.66 -0.57
N VAL A 293 -5.16 -25.88 -0.81
CA VAL A 293 -5.13 -26.48 -2.14
C VAL A 293 -6.01 -25.68 -3.10
N GLY A 294 -5.45 -25.29 -4.24
CA GLY A 294 -6.12 -24.46 -5.23
C GLY A 294 -5.69 -22.99 -5.21
N MET A 295 -5.00 -22.56 -4.16
CA MET A 295 -4.41 -21.23 -4.09
C MET A 295 -3.14 -21.13 -4.95
N GLU A 296 -2.81 -19.91 -5.38
CA GLU A 296 -1.55 -19.66 -6.08
C GLU A 296 -0.36 -19.89 -5.14
N ALA A 297 0.69 -20.51 -5.64
CA ALA A 297 1.87 -20.84 -4.83
C ALA A 297 2.78 -19.61 -4.65
N ASP A 298 2.29 -18.66 -3.90
CA ASP A 298 3.01 -17.46 -3.43
C ASP A 298 3.43 -17.71 -1.98
N ILE A 299 4.70 -18.07 -1.77
CA ILE A 299 5.17 -18.62 -0.49
C ILE A 299 6.47 -17.91 -0.09
N ALA A 300 6.51 -17.38 1.13
CA ALA A 300 7.74 -16.94 1.80
C ALA A 300 8.10 -17.94 2.90
N ILE A 301 9.33 -18.45 2.88
CA ILE A 301 9.88 -19.36 3.89
C ILE A 301 10.78 -18.56 4.80
N LEU A 302 10.48 -18.59 6.11
CA LEU A 302 11.23 -17.86 7.13
C LEU A 302 12.23 -18.75 7.85
N ASP A 303 13.47 -18.28 8.02
CA ASP A 303 14.43 -18.84 8.95
C ASP A 303 14.19 -18.26 10.35
N LEU A 304 13.66 -19.10 11.24
CA LEU A 304 13.38 -18.73 12.63
C LEU A 304 14.63 -18.73 13.53
N ALA A 305 15.82 -18.87 12.94
CA ALA A 305 17.12 -18.83 13.61
C ALA A 305 18.12 -17.92 12.89
N SER A 306 17.64 -17.00 12.06
CA SER A 306 18.42 -16.15 11.14
C SER A 306 19.50 -15.28 11.79
N THR A 307 19.38 -14.99 13.09
CA THR A 307 20.42 -14.31 13.89
C THR A 307 20.60 -15.00 15.23
N ALA A 308 21.75 -14.78 15.89
CA ALA A 308 22.03 -15.36 17.19
C ALA A 308 20.96 -15.02 18.26
N ALA A 309 20.43 -13.79 18.24
CA ALA A 309 19.39 -13.37 19.17
C ALA A 309 18.06 -14.09 18.92
N ILE A 310 17.64 -14.18 17.66
CA ILE A 310 16.42 -14.89 17.25
C ILE A 310 16.57 -16.39 17.58
N ALA A 311 17.69 -17.01 17.23
CA ALA A 311 17.99 -18.42 17.52
C ALA A 311 17.93 -18.72 19.02
N GLN A 312 18.52 -17.87 19.85
CA GLN A 312 18.47 -18.03 21.31
C GLN A 312 17.04 -17.97 21.85
N ARG A 313 16.25 -17.00 21.36
CA ARG A 313 14.83 -16.91 21.76
C ARG A 313 14.01 -18.09 21.27
N TYR A 314 14.22 -18.54 20.04
CA TYR A 314 13.59 -19.72 19.48
C TYR A 314 13.86 -20.99 20.31
N ASN A 315 15.12 -21.23 20.68
CA ASN A 315 15.54 -22.39 21.45
C ASN A 315 14.95 -22.44 22.87
N ASN A 316 14.65 -21.27 23.45
CA ASN A 316 14.08 -21.15 24.80
C ASN A 316 12.55 -21.09 24.79
N ALA A 317 11.90 -21.08 23.63
CA ALA A 317 10.45 -21.00 23.53
C ALA A 317 9.78 -22.37 23.74
N THR A 318 8.69 -22.38 24.49
CA THR A 318 7.90 -23.58 24.80
C THR A 318 6.69 -23.75 23.87
N HIS A 319 6.20 -22.66 23.29
CA HIS A 319 5.06 -22.66 22.38
C HIS A 319 5.45 -22.16 20.99
N HIS A 320 4.73 -22.58 19.95
CA HIS A 320 5.03 -22.21 18.57
C HIS A 320 4.92 -20.70 18.32
N TRP A 321 3.99 -20.01 18.94
CA TRP A 321 3.88 -18.55 18.80
C TRP A 321 5.07 -17.82 19.44
N ASP A 322 5.60 -18.33 20.56
CA ASP A 322 6.81 -17.79 21.18
C ASP A 322 8.06 -18.03 20.32
N ARG A 323 8.04 -19.06 19.46
CA ARG A 323 9.12 -19.33 18.49
C ARG A 323 9.08 -18.40 17.28
N ILE A 324 7.86 -18.07 16.80
CA ILE A 324 7.67 -17.23 15.62
C ILE A 324 7.84 -15.75 15.98
N PHE A 325 7.33 -15.30 17.12
CA PHE A 325 7.26 -13.91 17.52
C PHE A 325 8.62 -13.18 17.48
N PRO A 326 9.76 -13.74 17.94
CA PRO A 326 11.06 -13.11 17.80
C PRO A 326 11.45 -12.76 16.36
N THR A 327 11.11 -13.63 15.40
CA THR A 327 11.34 -13.36 13.97
C THR A 327 10.46 -12.21 13.48
N LEU A 328 9.21 -12.13 13.91
CA LEU A 328 8.33 -11.01 13.55
C LEU A 328 8.85 -9.68 14.10
N MET A 329 9.48 -9.68 15.30
CA MET A 329 9.92 -8.45 15.97
C MET A 329 11.35 -8.01 15.61
N MET A 330 12.24 -8.96 15.31
CA MET A 330 13.66 -8.70 15.09
C MET A 330 14.17 -9.15 13.71
N GLY A 331 13.29 -9.76 12.90
CA GLY A 331 13.67 -10.27 11.58
C GLY A 331 13.74 -9.15 10.54
N ASP A 332 14.60 -9.39 9.56
CA ASP A 332 14.77 -8.59 8.35
C ASP A 332 14.92 -9.51 7.12
N ASP A 333 15.56 -9.05 6.05
CA ASP A 333 15.83 -9.84 4.85
C ASP A 333 16.63 -11.13 5.12
N ARG A 334 17.48 -11.14 6.14
CA ARG A 334 18.23 -12.35 6.57
C ARG A 334 17.31 -13.47 7.07
N ALA A 335 16.11 -13.15 7.51
CA ALA A 335 15.11 -14.13 7.92
C ALA A 335 14.31 -14.72 6.75
N ILE A 336 14.50 -14.22 5.54
CA ILE A 336 13.84 -14.74 4.34
C ILE A 336 14.72 -15.83 3.72
N ALA A 337 14.39 -17.09 3.97
CA ALA A 337 15.15 -18.23 3.47
C ALA A 337 14.86 -18.52 2.00
N GLU A 338 13.58 -18.48 1.60
CA GLU A 338 13.16 -18.70 0.21
C GLU A 338 11.88 -17.91 -0.09
N VAL A 339 11.72 -17.52 -1.35
CA VAL A 339 10.49 -16.92 -1.88
C VAL A 339 10.08 -17.65 -3.16
N TRP A 340 8.80 -17.97 -3.24
CA TRP A 340 8.18 -18.57 -4.41
C TRP A 340 7.05 -17.68 -4.89
N ILE A 341 7.03 -17.36 -6.17
CA ILE A 341 6.03 -16.49 -6.80
C ILE A 341 5.41 -17.28 -7.96
N GLY A 342 4.09 -17.50 -7.90
CA GLY A 342 3.38 -18.29 -8.90
C GLY A 342 3.97 -19.70 -9.07
N GLY A 343 4.52 -20.31 -8.00
CA GLY A 343 5.16 -21.61 -8.02
C GLY A 343 6.61 -21.62 -8.51
N ALA A 344 7.19 -20.46 -8.86
CA ALA A 344 8.59 -20.36 -9.28
C ALA A 344 9.45 -19.79 -8.14
N LYS A 345 10.53 -20.52 -7.78
CA LYS A 345 11.49 -20.06 -6.77
C LYS A 345 12.24 -18.84 -7.29
N GLN A 346 12.28 -17.79 -6.47
CA GLN A 346 13.00 -16.57 -6.78
C GLN A 346 14.47 -16.66 -6.36
N ILE A 347 15.33 -16.00 -7.14
CA ILE A 347 16.74 -15.81 -6.77
C ILE A 347 16.78 -14.54 -5.93
N LEU A 348 17.11 -14.69 -4.64
CA LEU A 348 17.26 -13.55 -3.73
C LEU A 348 18.70 -13.04 -3.84
N SER A 349 18.85 -11.78 -4.19
CA SER A 349 20.17 -11.12 -4.38
C SER A 349 20.48 -10.13 -3.24
#